data_5999c73ec763453be5576dd79d8ac7f6
#
_entry.id   5999c73ec763453be5576dd79d8ac7f6
#
_cell.length_a   1.000
_cell.length_b   1.000
_cell.length_c   1.000
_cell.angle_alpha   90.00
_cell.angle_beta   90.00
_cell.angle_gamma   90.00
#
_symmetry.space_group_name_H-M   'P 1'
#
loop_
_entity.id
_entity.type
_entity.pdbx_description
1 polymer ?
#
loop_
_entity_poly.entity_id
_entity_poly.type
_entity_poly.pdbx_seq_one_letter_code
_entity_poly.pdbx_strand_id
1 'polypeptide(L)'
;MQVMNLIEICYEDADVLVCVKPPRVLSTDEPGGLPSLLRQTLGEPEADIRTVHRLDRVVGGLMVLARNPRAASELSRQVREGAFEKQYWAVLHGTPEQKEDTLCDLLGRDKARKMTFVADAPAKGVQEASLSYQVLAQKEDASLVQIQLHTGRTHQIRVQFASRGYPLWGERKYSTRDDPCELALFSQKIGFFHPKTGEWMEFRHEPPSAFPWDCFQ
;
A
#
# COMPACT_ATOMS: atom_id res chain seq x y z
N MET A 1 -8.74 15.36 -26.37
CA MET A 1 -8.43 13.91 -26.25
C MET A 1 -7.89 13.72 -24.82
N GLN A 2 -8.69 13.17 -23.90
CA GLN A 2 -8.16 12.72 -22.61
C GLN A 2 -7.22 11.55 -22.90
N VAL A 3 -5.95 11.70 -22.50
CA VAL A 3 -5.03 10.56 -22.44
C VAL A 3 -5.64 9.60 -21.43
N MET A 4 -6.21 8.49 -21.92
CA MET A 4 -6.65 7.42 -21.02
C MET A 4 -5.38 6.91 -20.33
N ASN A 5 -5.22 7.21 -19.04
CA ASN A 5 -4.19 6.59 -18.22
C ASN A 5 -4.54 5.11 -18.09
N LEU A 6 -4.04 4.30 -19.01
CA LEU A 6 -4.15 2.85 -18.93
C LEU A 6 -3.45 2.37 -17.66
N ILE A 7 -4.11 1.47 -16.94
CA ILE A 7 -3.50 0.83 -15.76
C ILE A 7 -2.47 -0.18 -16.24
N GLU A 8 -1.27 -0.11 -15.71
CA GLU A 8 -0.23 -1.11 -15.97
C GLU A 8 -0.62 -2.45 -15.35
N ILE A 9 -0.78 -3.48 -16.19
CA ILE A 9 -1.12 -4.86 -15.79
C ILE A 9 0.16 -5.68 -15.80
N CYS A 10 0.53 -6.25 -14.63
CA CYS A 10 1.71 -7.09 -14.48
C CYS A 10 1.42 -8.57 -14.74
N TYR A 11 0.18 -9.00 -14.47
CA TYR A 11 -0.26 -10.38 -14.68
C TYR A 11 -1.79 -10.45 -14.78
N GLU A 12 -2.27 -11.36 -15.57
CA GLU A 12 -3.70 -11.62 -15.75
C GLU A 12 -3.96 -13.08 -16.11
N ASP A 13 -4.97 -13.66 -15.48
CA ASP A 13 -5.58 -14.93 -15.90
C ASP A 13 -7.10 -14.94 -15.59
N ALA A 14 -7.74 -16.12 -15.59
CA ALA A 14 -9.17 -16.26 -15.33
C ALA A 14 -9.56 -15.99 -13.85
N ASP A 15 -8.62 -16.03 -12.92
CA ASP A 15 -8.88 -15.96 -11.47
C ASP A 15 -8.32 -14.66 -10.85
N VAL A 16 -7.17 -14.17 -11.32
CA VAL A 16 -6.48 -13.03 -10.71
C VAL A 16 -5.99 -12.01 -11.74
N LEU A 17 -5.90 -10.76 -11.32
CA LEU A 17 -5.29 -9.66 -12.05
C LEU A 17 -4.33 -8.93 -11.09
N VAL A 18 -3.07 -8.78 -11.50
CA VAL A 18 -2.07 -7.98 -10.76
C VAL A 18 -1.74 -6.74 -11.56
N CYS A 19 -1.79 -5.59 -10.92
CA CYS A 19 -1.56 -4.31 -11.58
C CYS A 19 -0.82 -3.33 -10.66
N VAL A 20 -0.31 -2.25 -11.26
CA VAL A 20 0.23 -1.09 -10.55
C VAL A 20 -0.86 -0.03 -10.42
N LYS A 21 -1.37 0.15 -9.21
CA LYS A 21 -2.32 1.23 -8.92
C LYS A 21 -1.58 2.58 -8.92
N PRO A 22 -1.96 3.56 -9.74
CA PRO A 22 -1.39 4.89 -9.64
C PRO A 22 -1.84 5.61 -8.35
N PRO A 23 -1.05 6.57 -7.83
CA PRO A 23 -1.52 7.44 -6.75
C PRO A 23 -2.76 8.23 -7.20
N ARG A 24 -3.56 8.69 -6.21
CA ARG A 24 -4.83 9.43 -6.38
C ARG A 24 -6.00 8.60 -6.92
N VAL A 25 -5.81 7.35 -7.30
CA VAL A 25 -6.87 6.41 -7.67
C VAL A 25 -7.36 5.67 -6.43
N LEU A 26 -8.69 5.55 -6.26
CA LEU A 26 -9.31 4.76 -5.20
C LEU A 26 -9.19 3.27 -5.51
N SER A 27 -9.01 2.44 -4.47
CA SER A 27 -8.95 0.98 -4.62
C SER A 27 -10.33 0.33 -4.74
N THR A 28 -11.40 1.09 -4.49
CA THR A 28 -12.80 0.62 -4.45
C THR A 28 -13.47 0.72 -5.83
N ASP A 29 -14.51 -0.11 -6.04
CA ASP A 29 -15.27 -0.15 -7.29
C ASP A 29 -16.30 0.99 -7.33
N GLU A 30 -15.87 2.12 -7.83
CA GLU A 30 -16.65 3.33 -8.05
C GLU A 30 -16.18 4.01 -9.34
N PRO A 31 -16.93 4.94 -9.94
CA PRO A 31 -16.48 5.65 -11.14
C PRO A 31 -15.09 6.30 -10.93
N GLY A 32 -14.11 5.94 -11.76
CA GLY A 32 -12.71 6.37 -11.63
C GLY A 32 -11.91 5.64 -10.55
N GLY A 33 -12.47 4.64 -9.88
CA GLY A 33 -11.74 3.71 -9.02
C GLY A 33 -11.00 2.63 -9.82
N LEU A 34 -10.07 1.93 -9.18
CA LEU A 34 -9.19 0.98 -9.84
C LEU A 34 -9.94 -0.11 -10.63
N PRO A 35 -10.98 -0.80 -10.11
CA PRO A 35 -11.72 -1.78 -10.90
C PRO A 35 -12.39 -1.17 -12.13
N SER A 36 -12.97 0.03 -12.03
CA SER A 36 -13.57 0.75 -13.15
C SER A 36 -12.53 1.08 -14.23
N LEU A 37 -11.35 1.56 -13.84
CA LEU A 37 -10.26 1.86 -14.77
C LEU A 37 -9.69 0.60 -15.42
N LEU A 38 -9.61 -0.51 -14.69
CA LEU A 38 -9.16 -1.80 -15.23
C LEU A 38 -10.13 -2.34 -16.28
N ARG A 39 -11.45 -2.25 -16.07
CA ARG A 39 -12.43 -2.60 -17.10
C ARG A 39 -12.23 -1.79 -18.38
N GLN A 40 -11.94 -0.50 -18.25
CA GLN A 40 -11.62 0.36 -19.40
C GLN A 40 -10.30 -0.06 -20.08
N THR A 41 -9.27 -0.36 -19.29
CA THR A 41 -7.96 -0.80 -19.81
C THR A 41 -8.06 -2.11 -20.57
N LEU A 42 -8.84 -3.06 -20.07
CA LEU A 42 -9.08 -4.37 -20.69
C LEU A 42 -10.05 -4.30 -21.90
N GLY A 43 -10.86 -3.24 -22.01
CA GLY A 43 -11.96 -3.20 -22.97
C GLY A 43 -13.12 -4.13 -22.60
N GLU A 44 -13.23 -4.52 -21.33
CA GLU A 44 -14.20 -5.47 -20.79
C GLU A 44 -15.11 -4.77 -19.76
N PRO A 45 -16.15 -4.03 -20.17
CA PRO A 45 -16.96 -3.22 -19.27
C PRO A 45 -17.71 -4.04 -18.20
N GLU A 46 -18.00 -5.30 -18.50
CA GLU A 46 -18.74 -6.22 -17.61
C GLU A 46 -17.82 -7.18 -16.83
N ALA A 47 -16.48 -7.01 -16.91
CA ALA A 47 -15.57 -7.88 -16.21
C ALA A 47 -15.79 -7.82 -14.69
N ASP A 48 -15.88 -9.00 -14.06
CA ASP A 48 -15.97 -9.12 -12.60
C ASP A 48 -14.59 -8.90 -11.98
N ILE A 49 -14.33 -7.67 -11.53
CA ILE A 49 -13.07 -7.27 -10.92
C ILE A 49 -13.31 -6.87 -9.45
N ARG A 50 -12.80 -7.67 -8.52
CA ARG A 50 -13.08 -7.56 -7.09
C ARG A 50 -11.84 -7.19 -6.29
N THR A 51 -11.95 -6.16 -5.48
CA THR A 51 -10.90 -5.73 -4.55
C THR A 51 -10.85 -6.66 -3.33
N VAL A 52 -9.70 -7.23 -3.03
CA VAL A 52 -9.46 -8.12 -1.88
C VAL A 52 -8.59 -7.49 -0.81
N HIS A 53 -7.78 -6.49 -1.16
CA HIS A 53 -7.06 -5.61 -0.26
C HIS A 53 -7.02 -4.20 -0.82
N ARG A 54 -6.55 -3.22 -0.05
CA ARG A 54 -6.59 -1.82 -0.47
C ARG A 54 -5.27 -1.11 -0.19
N LEU A 55 -4.93 -0.18 -1.06
CA LEU A 55 -3.99 0.90 -0.81
C LEU A 55 -4.76 2.19 -0.52
N ASP A 56 -4.20 3.08 0.28
CA ASP A 56 -4.74 4.43 0.45
C ASP A 56 -4.79 5.14 -0.92
N ARG A 57 -5.71 6.08 -1.08
CA ARG A 57 -5.87 6.81 -2.35
C ARG A 57 -4.56 7.40 -2.87
N VAL A 58 -3.75 7.96 -1.98
CA VAL A 58 -2.48 8.64 -2.30
C VAL A 58 -1.29 7.67 -2.48
N VAL A 59 -1.45 6.39 -2.14
CA VAL A 59 -0.40 5.37 -2.25
C VAL A 59 -0.46 4.69 -3.61
N GLY A 60 0.69 4.60 -4.28
CA GLY A 60 0.86 3.84 -5.52
C GLY A 60 1.42 2.42 -5.28
N GLY A 61 1.46 1.61 -6.35
CA GLY A 61 2.12 0.32 -6.36
C GLY A 61 1.22 -0.89 -6.57
N LEU A 62 1.80 -2.06 -6.34
CA LEU A 62 1.20 -3.34 -6.67
C LEU A 62 -0.08 -3.63 -5.90
N MET A 63 -1.08 -4.06 -6.62
CA MET A 63 -2.32 -4.64 -6.11
C MET A 63 -2.70 -5.90 -6.88
N VAL A 64 -3.27 -6.88 -6.16
CA VAL A 64 -3.98 -8.01 -6.78
C VAL A 64 -5.49 -7.81 -6.61
N LEU A 65 -6.23 -8.11 -7.67
CA LEU A 65 -7.69 -8.14 -7.71
C LEU A 65 -8.14 -9.54 -8.17
N ALA A 66 -9.30 -9.97 -7.68
CA ALA A 66 -9.88 -11.23 -8.12
C ALA A 66 -10.81 -10.99 -9.32
N ARG A 67 -10.86 -11.94 -10.23
CA ARG A 67 -11.72 -11.91 -11.43
C ARG A 67 -13.00 -12.76 -11.31
N ASN A 68 -13.23 -13.35 -10.15
CA ASN A 68 -14.45 -14.10 -9.83
C ASN A 68 -14.66 -14.20 -8.32
N PRO A 69 -15.89 -14.58 -7.85
CA PRO A 69 -16.20 -14.66 -6.42
C PRO A 69 -15.36 -15.69 -5.64
N ARG A 70 -15.00 -16.83 -6.25
CA ARG A 70 -14.19 -17.88 -5.63
C ARG A 70 -12.79 -17.37 -5.33
N ALA A 71 -12.14 -16.78 -6.32
CA ALA A 71 -10.82 -16.17 -6.17
C ALA A 71 -10.83 -15.05 -5.12
N ALA A 72 -11.87 -14.21 -5.12
CA ALA A 72 -12.03 -13.14 -4.13
C ALA A 72 -12.14 -13.69 -2.69
N SER A 73 -12.90 -14.76 -2.49
CA SER A 73 -13.05 -15.43 -1.19
C SER A 73 -11.71 -15.98 -0.70
N GLU A 74 -10.98 -16.70 -1.57
CA GLU A 74 -9.70 -17.32 -1.23
C GLU A 74 -8.61 -16.29 -0.94
N LEU A 75 -8.41 -15.28 -1.79
CA LEU A 75 -7.46 -14.21 -1.55
C LEU A 75 -7.79 -13.41 -0.28
N SER A 76 -9.08 -13.16 -0.03
CA SER A 76 -9.52 -12.50 1.21
C SER A 76 -9.23 -13.35 2.44
N ARG A 77 -9.31 -14.69 2.34
CA ARG A 77 -8.91 -15.62 3.39
C ARG A 77 -7.41 -15.49 3.68
N GLN A 78 -6.57 -15.54 2.65
CA GLN A 78 -5.11 -15.38 2.80
C GLN A 78 -4.73 -14.04 3.46
N VAL A 79 -5.40 -12.95 3.09
CA VAL A 79 -5.20 -11.63 3.76
C VAL A 79 -5.54 -11.69 5.24
N ARG A 80 -6.64 -12.36 5.63
CA ARG A 80 -7.05 -12.48 7.05
C ARG A 80 -6.12 -13.39 7.85
N GLU A 81 -5.62 -14.46 7.24
CA GLU A 81 -4.77 -15.47 7.88
C GLU A 81 -3.28 -15.10 7.88
N GLY A 82 -2.92 -13.96 7.29
CA GLY A 82 -1.51 -13.51 7.23
C GLY A 82 -0.65 -14.25 6.20
N ALA A 83 -1.27 -15.03 5.32
CA ALA A 83 -0.59 -15.73 4.23
C ALA A 83 -0.36 -14.86 2.99
N PHE A 84 -0.77 -13.61 3.03
CA PHE A 84 -0.60 -12.61 1.99
C PHE A 84 0.54 -11.65 2.36
N GLU A 85 1.64 -11.68 1.63
CA GLU A 85 2.78 -10.80 1.86
C GLU A 85 2.57 -9.42 1.23
N LYS A 86 2.97 -8.39 1.97
CA LYS A 86 2.96 -6.99 1.52
C LYS A 86 4.23 -6.30 1.97
N GLN A 87 5.03 -5.88 1.00
CA GLN A 87 6.22 -5.11 1.26
C GLN A 87 6.11 -3.74 0.57
N TYR A 88 6.54 -2.73 1.30
CA TYR A 88 6.49 -1.33 0.84
C TYR A 88 7.88 -0.74 0.86
N TRP A 89 8.11 0.20 -0.03
CA TRP A 89 9.19 1.16 0.12
C TRP A 89 8.61 2.51 0.52
N ALA A 90 9.33 3.23 1.37
CA ALA A 90 8.99 4.58 1.77
C ALA A 90 10.25 5.44 1.90
N VAL A 91 10.12 6.74 1.61
CA VAL A 91 11.16 7.71 1.90
C VAL A 91 10.71 8.50 3.13
N LEU A 92 11.54 8.49 4.18
CA LEU A 92 11.30 9.16 5.46
C LEU A 92 12.09 10.47 5.53
N HIS A 93 11.56 11.45 6.26
CA HIS A 93 12.38 12.55 6.79
C HIS A 93 13.22 12.04 7.94
N GLY A 94 14.52 12.33 7.88
CA GLY A 94 15.49 11.80 8.83
C GLY A 94 15.77 10.31 8.65
N THR A 95 16.44 9.73 9.64
CA THR A 95 16.77 8.29 9.64
C THR A 95 16.45 7.74 11.03
N PRO A 96 15.66 6.66 11.12
CA PRO A 96 15.46 5.97 12.39
C PRO A 96 16.78 5.57 13.05
N GLU A 97 16.85 5.64 14.37
CA GLU A 97 18.06 5.29 15.14
C GLU A 97 18.48 3.83 14.91
N GLN A 98 17.49 2.94 14.82
CA GLN A 98 17.74 1.54 14.49
C GLN A 98 17.64 1.35 12.97
N LYS A 99 18.65 0.68 12.38
CA LYS A 99 18.63 0.36 10.94
C LYS A 99 17.56 -0.67 10.56
N GLU A 100 17.15 -1.47 11.52
CA GLU A 100 16.04 -2.44 11.40
C GLU A 100 15.33 -2.54 12.75
N ASP A 101 14.01 -2.63 12.73
CA ASP A 101 13.20 -2.79 13.95
C ASP A 101 11.80 -3.29 13.61
N THR A 102 11.05 -3.70 14.62
CA THR A 102 9.64 -4.05 14.53
C THR A 102 8.81 -3.07 15.36
N LEU A 103 7.97 -2.31 14.69
CA LEU A 103 7.07 -1.35 15.33
C LEU A 103 5.75 -2.04 15.69
N CYS A 104 5.43 -2.02 16.98
CA CYS A 104 4.17 -2.53 17.52
C CYS A 104 3.44 -1.39 18.23
N ASP A 105 2.23 -1.06 17.80
CA ASP A 105 1.41 0.01 18.37
C ASP A 105 -0.06 -0.40 18.46
N LEU A 106 -0.78 0.28 19.32
CA LEU A 106 -2.24 0.28 19.35
C LEU A 106 -2.76 1.43 18.48
N LEU A 107 -3.52 1.13 17.43
CA LEU A 107 -4.04 2.14 16.53
C LEU A 107 -5.56 2.31 16.67
N GLY A 108 -5.97 3.54 16.98
CA GLY A 108 -7.34 4.00 16.98
C GLY A 108 -7.68 4.82 15.73
N ARG A 109 -8.97 4.92 15.39
CA ARG A 109 -9.42 5.71 14.24
C ARG A 109 -10.42 6.80 14.63
N ASP A 110 -10.07 8.03 14.39
CA ASP A 110 -11.00 9.17 14.39
C ASP A 110 -11.72 9.19 13.02
N LYS A 111 -13.00 8.79 13.03
CA LYS A 111 -13.83 8.73 11.82
C LYS A 111 -14.19 10.13 11.31
N ALA A 112 -14.38 11.10 12.20
CA ALA A 112 -14.78 12.47 11.83
C ALA A 112 -13.62 13.18 11.12
N ARG A 113 -12.41 13.08 11.64
CA ARG A 113 -11.20 13.64 11.04
C ARG A 113 -10.62 12.74 9.93
N LYS A 114 -11.12 11.51 9.76
CA LYS A 114 -10.56 10.48 8.84
C LYS A 114 -9.06 10.23 9.10
N MET A 115 -8.65 10.28 10.38
CA MET A 115 -7.27 10.09 10.82
C MET A 115 -7.14 8.83 11.68
N THR A 116 -5.96 8.24 11.68
CA THR A 116 -5.55 7.18 12.60
C THR A 116 -4.60 7.79 13.64
N PHE A 117 -4.60 7.31 14.85
CA PHE A 117 -3.71 7.76 15.92
C PHE A 117 -3.16 6.59 16.70
N VAL A 118 -2.00 6.77 17.33
CA VAL A 118 -1.43 5.81 18.28
C VAL A 118 -2.16 6.02 19.62
N ALA A 119 -2.70 4.96 20.17
CA ALA A 119 -3.41 4.97 21.46
C ALA A 119 -2.50 4.43 22.57
N ASP A 120 -2.59 5.01 23.75
CA ASP A 120 -1.77 4.62 24.91
C ASP A 120 -2.29 3.34 25.60
N ALA A 121 -3.56 2.98 25.37
CA ALA A 121 -4.19 1.81 25.99
C ALA A 121 -5.22 1.17 25.07
N PRO A 122 -5.52 -0.14 25.29
CA PRO A 122 -6.61 -0.83 24.60
C PRO A 122 -7.95 -0.16 24.88
N ALA A 123 -8.75 0.06 23.84
CA ALA A 123 -10.08 0.63 23.93
C ALA A 123 -10.96 0.11 22.79
N LYS A 124 -12.28 0.33 22.87
CA LYS A 124 -13.21 -0.05 21.79
C LYS A 124 -12.82 0.65 20.48
N GLY A 125 -12.54 -0.15 19.43
CA GLY A 125 -12.13 0.34 18.11
C GLY A 125 -10.64 0.62 17.96
N VAL A 126 -9.85 0.37 19.00
CA VAL A 126 -8.39 0.34 18.95
C VAL A 126 -7.93 -1.08 18.61
N GLN A 127 -6.95 -1.21 17.73
CA GLN A 127 -6.46 -2.49 17.23
C GLN A 127 -4.93 -2.52 17.23
N GLU A 128 -4.36 -3.68 17.50
CA GLU A 128 -2.92 -3.91 17.35
C GLU A 128 -2.49 -3.75 15.90
N ALA A 129 -1.32 -3.14 15.73
CA ALA A 129 -0.68 -2.90 14.46
C ALA A 129 0.81 -3.21 14.56
N SER A 130 1.31 -4.04 13.65
CA SER A 130 2.71 -4.43 13.62
C SER A 130 3.26 -4.38 12.20
N LEU A 131 4.48 -3.85 12.07
CA LEU A 131 5.30 -3.88 10.87
C LEU A 131 6.77 -4.04 11.26
N SER A 132 7.57 -4.63 10.38
CA SER A 132 9.03 -4.57 10.47
C SER A 132 9.57 -3.67 9.37
N TYR A 133 10.69 -2.99 9.64
CA TYR A 133 11.35 -2.18 8.61
C TYR A 133 12.87 -2.40 8.61
N GLN A 134 13.48 -2.07 7.47
CA GLN A 134 14.92 -2.02 7.27
C GLN A 134 15.28 -0.74 6.51
N VAL A 135 16.27 0.00 6.99
CA VAL A 135 16.85 1.16 6.26
C VAL A 135 17.74 0.62 5.15
N LEU A 136 17.35 0.85 3.90
CA LEU A 136 18.08 0.41 2.70
C LEU A 136 19.20 1.39 2.33
N ALA A 137 18.90 2.68 2.44
CA ALA A 137 19.84 3.75 2.12
C ALA A 137 19.54 5.01 2.95
N GLN A 138 20.56 5.82 3.13
CA GLN A 138 20.47 7.10 3.83
C GLN A 138 21.18 8.17 3.01
N LYS A 139 20.60 9.34 2.88
CA LYS A 139 21.17 10.49 2.17
C LYS A 139 20.69 11.78 2.81
N GLU A 140 21.63 12.61 3.33
CA GLU A 140 21.30 13.86 4.03
C GLU A 140 20.24 13.65 5.14
N ASP A 141 19.11 14.38 5.07
CA ASP A 141 18.00 14.30 6.02
C ASP A 141 16.88 13.37 5.49
N ALA A 142 17.22 12.35 4.72
CA ALA A 142 16.29 11.39 4.17
C ALA A 142 16.77 9.94 4.29
N SER A 143 15.86 9.00 4.41
CA SER A 143 16.17 7.56 4.35
C SER A 143 15.15 6.81 3.52
N LEU A 144 15.64 5.88 2.70
CA LEU A 144 14.82 4.87 2.02
C LEU A 144 14.68 3.67 2.94
N VAL A 145 13.44 3.29 3.22
CA VAL A 145 13.15 2.14 4.07
C VAL A 145 12.29 1.12 3.33
N GLN A 146 12.61 -0.15 3.54
CA GLN A 146 11.78 -1.28 3.18
C GLN A 146 10.92 -1.67 4.39
N ILE A 147 9.65 -1.92 4.18
CA ILE A 147 8.67 -2.15 5.23
C ILE A 147 7.89 -3.43 4.92
N GLN A 148 7.91 -4.39 5.84
CA GLN A 148 7.07 -5.58 5.80
C GLN A 148 5.86 -5.37 6.73
N LEU A 149 4.64 -5.35 6.16
CA LEU A 149 3.42 -5.25 6.97
C LEU A 149 3.00 -6.62 7.51
N HIS A 150 2.87 -6.73 8.84
CA HIS A 150 2.26 -7.90 9.51
C HIS A 150 0.76 -7.71 9.71
N THR A 151 0.32 -6.46 9.87
CA THR A 151 -1.10 -6.07 9.92
C THR A 151 -1.40 -4.99 8.87
N GLY A 152 -2.66 -4.78 8.50
CA GLY A 152 -3.07 -3.82 7.47
C GLY A 152 -4.07 -2.78 7.99
N ARG A 153 -3.72 -1.98 9.01
CA ARG A 153 -4.60 -0.92 9.53
C ARG A 153 -4.56 0.31 8.63
N THR A 154 -5.64 1.07 8.63
CA THR A 154 -5.71 2.30 7.82
C THR A 154 -4.59 3.26 8.21
N HIS A 155 -3.84 3.77 7.23
CA HIS A 155 -2.70 4.68 7.40
C HIS A 155 -1.59 4.14 8.33
N GLN A 156 -1.50 2.83 8.53
CA GLN A 156 -0.62 2.21 9.54
C GLN A 156 0.83 2.71 9.43
N ILE A 157 1.47 2.50 8.29
CA ILE A 157 2.87 2.92 8.05
C ILE A 157 3.03 4.42 8.35
N ARG A 158 2.14 5.23 7.82
CA ARG A 158 2.16 6.69 7.90
C ARG A 158 2.14 7.19 9.33
N VAL A 159 1.22 6.67 10.16
CA VAL A 159 1.09 7.12 11.55
C VAL A 159 2.18 6.55 12.45
N GLN A 160 2.62 5.30 12.24
CA GLN A 160 3.67 4.68 13.05
C GLN A 160 5.03 5.39 12.89
N PHE A 161 5.40 5.77 11.68
CA PHE A 161 6.63 6.55 11.46
C PHE A 161 6.47 8.01 11.91
N ALA A 162 5.36 8.66 11.60
CA ALA A 162 5.14 10.05 11.99
C ALA A 162 5.12 10.24 13.52
N SER A 163 4.52 9.31 14.29
CA SER A 163 4.50 9.37 15.75
C SER A 163 5.88 9.25 16.40
N ARG A 164 6.87 8.72 15.66
CA ARG A 164 8.26 8.59 16.08
C ARG A 164 9.17 9.73 15.59
N GLY A 165 8.58 10.75 14.94
CA GLY A 165 9.32 11.90 14.41
C GLY A 165 9.94 11.68 13.02
N TYR A 166 9.63 10.58 12.36
CA TYR A 166 10.09 10.23 11.00
C TYR A 166 8.95 10.22 9.97
N PRO A 167 8.22 11.34 9.74
CA PRO A 167 7.14 11.34 8.77
C PRO A 167 7.66 11.01 7.37
N LEU A 168 6.81 10.42 6.54
CA LEU A 168 7.14 10.15 5.16
C LEU A 168 7.22 11.47 4.37
N TRP A 169 8.05 11.52 3.35
CA TRP A 169 8.03 12.61 2.38
C TRP A 169 6.67 12.69 1.69
N GLY A 170 6.14 13.89 1.52
CA GLY A 170 4.80 14.12 0.97
C GLY A 170 3.63 13.81 1.93
N GLU A 171 3.89 13.59 3.22
CA GLU A 171 2.85 13.31 4.22
C GLU A 171 2.09 14.59 4.60
N ARG A 172 0.78 14.64 4.27
CA ARG A 172 -0.09 15.82 4.47
C ARG A 172 -1.04 15.71 5.67
N LYS A 173 -1.14 14.51 6.30
CA LYS A 173 -2.07 14.29 7.42
C LYS A 173 -1.38 14.23 8.78
N TYR A 174 -0.18 13.68 8.81
CA TYR A 174 0.57 13.38 10.03
C TYR A 174 1.85 14.20 10.14
N SER A 175 2.06 15.15 9.23
CA SER A 175 3.19 16.07 9.20
C SER A 175 2.70 17.48 8.87
N THR A 176 3.42 18.48 9.36
CA THR A 176 3.25 19.90 9.00
C THR A 176 4.25 20.35 7.92
N ARG A 177 5.11 19.44 7.44
CA ARG A 177 6.06 19.73 6.38
C ARG A 177 5.35 19.92 5.05
N ASP A 178 5.82 20.87 4.24
CA ASP A 178 5.29 21.14 2.90
C ASP A 178 6.28 20.65 1.85
N ASP A 179 6.24 19.33 1.59
CA ASP A 179 7.14 18.72 0.64
C ASP A 179 6.65 18.93 -0.80
N PRO A 180 7.55 19.15 -1.78
CA PRO A 180 7.19 19.37 -3.19
C PRO A 180 6.90 18.05 -3.94
N CYS A 181 6.41 17.02 -3.26
CA CYS A 181 6.17 15.70 -3.85
C CYS A 181 4.86 15.07 -3.33
N GLU A 182 4.43 14.02 -4.01
CA GLU A 182 3.39 13.11 -3.53
C GLU A 182 3.92 12.26 -2.36
N LEU A 183 2.99 11.59 -1.64
CA LEU A 183 3.37 10.69 -0.55
C LEU A 183 4.34 9.61 -1.03
N ALA A 184 5.55 9.61 -0.50
CA ALA A 184 6.59 8.64 -0.84
C ALA A 184 6.38 7.31 -0.10
N LEU A 185 5.31 6.62 -0.49
CA LEU A 185 4.94 5.28 -0.04
C LEU A 185 4.47 4.46 -1.25
N PHE A 186 5.13 3.34 -1.50
CA PHE A 186 4.87 2.50 -2.66
C PHE A 186 4.78 1.03 -2.28
N SER A 187 3.74 0.33 -2.73
CA SER A 187 3.58 -1.12 -2.58
C SER A 187 4.51 -1.81 -3.59
N GLN A 188 5.74 -2.11 -3.15
CA GLN A 188 6.84 -2.57 -3.99
C GLN A 188 6.74 -4.06 -4.29
N LYS A 189 6.24 -4.87 -3.33
CA LYS A 189 6.14 -6.32 -3.48
C LYS A 189 4.83 -6.83 -2.90
N ILE A 190 4.21 -7.78 -3.60
CA ILE A 190 3.13 -8.60 -3.08
C ILE A 190 3.44 -10.07 -3.33
N GLY A 191 3.02 -10.94 -2.40
CA GLY A 191 3.12 -12.38 -2.52
C GLY A 191 1.86 -13.07 -2.00
N PHE A 192 1.37 -14.06 -2.72
CA PHE A 192 0.15 -14.80 -2.38
C PHE A 192 0.13 -16.17 -3.05
N PHE A 193 -0.67 -17.08 -2.53
CA PHE A 193 -0.96 -18.34 -3.21
C PHE A 193 -2.05 -18.14 -4.25
N HIS A 194 -1.82 -18.61 -5.47
CA HIS A 194 -2.82 -18.53 -6.54
C HIS A 194 -4.12 -19.25 -6.12
N PRO A 195 -5.30 -18.58 -6.20
CA PRO A 195 -6.53 -19.10 -5.58
C PRO A 195 -7.06 -20.38 -6.18
N LYS A 196 -6.62 -20.77 -7.37
CA LYS A 196 -7.01 -22.01 -8.05
C LYS A 196 -5.94 -23.08 -7.99
N THR A 197 -4.67 -22.75 -8.27
CA THR A 197 -3.59 -23.74 -8.36
C THR A 197 -2.91 -23.98 -7.03
N GLY A 198 -2.95 -23.02 -6.08
CA GLY A 198 -2.24 -23.07 -4.82
C GLY A 198 -0.72 -22.80 -4.95
N GLU A 199 -0.23 -22.45 -6.14
CA GLU A 199 1.16 -22.09 -6.35
C GLU A 199 1.46 -20.72 -5.78
N TRP A 200 2.66 -20.55 -5.22
CA TRP A 200 3.12 -19.25 -4.73
C TRP A 200 3.43 -18.32 -5.91
N MET A 201 2.87 -17.12 -5.86
CA MET A 201 3.11 -16.05 -6.82
C MET A 201 3.71 -14.84 -6.11
N GLU A 202 4.74 -14.26 -6.68
CA GLU A 202 5.40 -13.06 -6.17
C GLU A 202 5.58 -12.05 -7.30
N PHE A 203 5.25 -10.80 -7.02
CA PHE A 203 5.41 -9.69 -7.95
C PHE A 203 6.18 -8.57 -7.27
N ARG A 204 7.06 -7.94 -8.03
CA ARG A 204 7.84 -6.76 -7.61
C ARG A 204 7.70 -5.67 -8.66
N HIS A 205 7.67 -4.43 -8.20
CA HIS A 205 7.66 -3.27 -9.06
C HIS A 205 8.39 -2.11 -8.38
N GLU A 206 9.25 -1.42 -9.12
CA GLU A 206 9.99 -0.28 -8.59
C GLU A 206 9.10 0.97 -8.50
N PRO A 207 9.31 1.85 -7.49
CA PRO A 207 8.66 3.14 -7.46
C PRO A 207 9.09 3.99 -8.68
N PRO A 208 8.32 5.03 -9.03
CA PRO A 208 8.64 5.86 -10.19
C PRO A 208 9.98 6.56 -10.02
N SER A 209 10.74 6.70 -11.11
CA SER A 209 12.00 7.48 -11.16
C SER A 209 11.69 8.98 -11.10
N ALA A 210 11.30 9.46 -9.94
CA ALA A 210 10.95 10.85 -9.65
C ALA A 210 11.28 11.17 -8.20
N PHE A 211 11.44 12.46 -7.87
CA PHE A 211 11.66 12.90 -6.50
C PHE A 211 10.54 12.44 -5.55
N PRO A 212 10.86 11.91 -4.37
CA PRO A 212 12.19 11.77 -3.76
C PRO A 212 12.87 10.41 -4.01
N TRP A 213 12.30 9.53 -4.84
CA TRP A 213 12.83 8.18 -5.11
C TRP A 213 14.15 8.18 -5.85
N ASP A 214 14.29 9.10 -6.85
CA ASP A 214 15.48 9.29 -7.65
C ASP A 214 16.72 9.71 -6.84
N CYS A 215 16.53 10.21 -5.63
CA CYS A 215 17.63 10.47 -4.70
C CYS A 215 18.36 9.18 -4.26
N PHE A 216 17.76 8.02 -4.41
CA PHE A 216 18.28 6.73 -3.93
C PHE A 216 18.54 5.71 -5.05
N GLN A 217 18.39 6.12 -6.30
CA GLN A 217 18.69 5.32 -7.51
C GLN A 217 20.12 5.50 -7.96
#